data_3b1e2cde332afb75011f40268ee5ffa9
#
_entry.id   3b1e2cde332afb75011f40268ee5ffa9
#
_cell.length_a   1.000
_cell.length_b   1.000
_cell.length_c   1.000
_cell.angle_alpha   90.00
_cell.angle_beta   90.00
_cell.angle_gamma   90.00
#
_symmetry.space_group_name_H-M   'P 1'
#
loop_
_entity.id
_entity.type
_entity.pdbx_description
1 polymer ?
#
loop_
_entity_poly.entity_id
_entity_poly.type
_entity_poly.pdbx_seq_one_letter_code
_entity_poly.pdbx_strand_id
1 'polypeptide(L)'
;MKGTNASITSNKNKGVWHSMKKNYAAYLFLLPKLTLFIVFIAIPVVWAFILSFQEYQIIGGNEWAGLSNYLSVFESEAFKKALLNTTIYTAVTVPFNVITALIAASLIHSLGRFAQGFFRAAFYLPTVASMVIIAMVWRWMYNYEFGLFNYVIGWFGFEPLNWLGQSNTALWAIIIMQMLIPFGVGIILYLASMSSISESLYEAATIDGANALQKWVKITVPMLKPSTVYLVLLSTIGSFQVFTQIILMTGGGPGYATETIVHLIYKTGFRDFEFGLAAAQSVVLFFIILVISILQYRALRHDE
;
A
#
# COMPACT_ATOMS: atom_id res chain seq x y z
N MET A 1 -53.61 -4.20 -43.80
CA MET A 1 -52.52 -4.40 -42.81
C MET A 1 -51.37 -3.52 -43.22
N LYS A 2 -51.21 -2.36 -42.55
CA LYS A 2 -50.11 -1.41 -42.79
C LYS A 2 -49.03 -1.64 -41.74
N GLY A 3 -47.86 -2.15 -42.14
CA GLY A 3 -46.70 -2.29 -41.27
C GLY A 3 -46.05 -0.93 -41.05
N THR A 4 -45.99 -0.50 -39.79
CA THR A 4 -45.28 0.69 -39.33
C THR A 4 -43.81 0.33 -39.13
N ASN A 5 -42.96 0.65 -40.11
CA ASN A 5 -41.51 0.65 -39.96
C ASN A 5 -41.10 1.87 -39.08
N ALA A 6 -40.86 1.61 -37.83
CA ALA A 6 -40.20 2.58 -36.96
C ALA A 6 -38.72 2.60 -37.32
N SER A 7 -38.28 3.64 -38.06
CA SER A 7 -36.90 3.92 -38.38
C SER A 7 -36.19 4.33 -37.09
N ILE A 8 -35.32 3.44 -36.56
CA ILE A 8 -34.34 3.75 -35.53
C ILE A 8 -33.27 4.62 -36.19
N THR A 9 -33.50 5.94 -36.18
CA THR A 9 -32.48 6.92 -36.59
C THR A 9 -31.37 6.92 -35.56
N SER A 10 -30.25 6.30 -35.88
CA SER A 10 -28.96 6.39 -35.22
C SER A 10 -28.51 7.87 -35.12
N ASN A 11 -28.69 8.46 -33.97
CA ASN A 11 -28.25 9.85 -33.68
C ASN A 11 -26.76 9.84 -33.32
N LYS A 12 -25.87 9.57 -34.26
CA LYS A 12 -24.46 9.24 -34.08
C LYS A 12 -23.51 10.45 -34.11
N ASN A 13 -23.97 11.70 -34.07
CA ASN A 13 -23.10 12.87 -34.14
C ASN A 13 -23.60 14.08 -33.32
N LYS A 14 -23.98 13.85 -32.06
CA LYS A 14 -24.03 15.02 -31.14
C LYS A 14 -22.67 15.13 -30.48
N GLY A 15 -21.85 16.08 -30.93
CA GLY A 15 -20.48 16.28 -30.47
C GLY A 15 -20.41 16.37 -28.94
N VAL A 16 -19.26 15.99 -28.37
CA VAL A 16 -18.94 16.00 -26.92
C VAL A 16 -19.39 17.31 -26.24
N TRP A 17 -19.23 18.45 -26.91
CA TRP A 17 -19.67 19.75 -26.47
C TRP A 17 -21.19 19.88 -26.23
N HIS A 18 -22.01 19.26 -27.05
CA HIS A 18 -23.47 19.28 -26.87
C HIS A 18 -23.88 18.45 -25.65
N SER A 19 -23.24 17.29 -25.48
CA SER A 19 -23.45 16.42 -24.30
C SER A 19 -22.97 17.12 -23.01
N MET A 20 -21.87 17.85 -23.05
CA MET A 20 -21.39 18.65 -21.92
C MET A 20 -22.36 19.75 -21.52
N LYS A 21 -22.87 20.52 -22.50
CA LYS A 21 -23.89 21.56 -22.23
C LYS A 21 -25.18 20.98 -21.65
N LYS A 22 -25.60 19.80 -22.06
CA LYS A 22 -26.80 19.15 -21.54
C LYS A 22 -26.64 18.67 -20.10
N ASN A 23 -25.40 18.30 -19.71
CA ASN A 23 -25.09 17.74 -18.40
C ASN A 23 -24.28 18.72 -17.51
N TYR A 24 -24.47 20.05 -17.72
CA TYR A 24 -23.70 21.07 -16.99
C TYR A 24 -23.83 20.93 -15.45
N ALA A 25 -24.98 20.52 -14.95
CA ALA A 25 -25.20 20.29 -13.52
C ALA A 25 -24.24 19.21 -12.97
N ALA A 26 -24.00 18.11 -13.70
CA ALA A 26 -23.06 17.07 -13.27
C ALA A 26 -21.61 17.63 -13.15
N TYR A 27 -21.20 18.48 -14.09
CA TYR A 27 -19.88 19.11 -14.02
C TYR A 27 -19.79 20.11 -12.86
N LEU A 28 -20.88 20.86 -12.58
CA LEU A 28 -20.94 21.78 -11.44
C LEU A 28 -20.78 21.03 -10.10
N PHE A 29 -21.41 19.85 -9.96
CA PHE A 29 -21.23 18.99 -8.78
C PHE A 29 -19.84 18.39 -8.65
N LEU A 30 -19.14 18.14 -9.76
CA LEU A 30 -17.75 17.66 -9.76
C LEU A 30 -16.74 18.79 -9.49
N LEU A 31 -17.10 20.04 -9.78
CA LEU A 31 -16.17 21.18 -9.74
C LEU A 31 -15.48 21.35 -8.38
N PRO A 32 -16.15 21.28 -7.21
CA PRO A 32 -15.47 21.42 -5.92
C PRO A 32 -14.37 20.36 -5.74
N LYS A 33 -14.66 19.08 -6.07
CA LYS A 33 -13.70 17.98 -5.98
C LYS A 33 -12.54 18.14 -6.95
N LEU A 34 -12.83 18.55 -8.19
CA LEU A 34 -11.79 18.79 -9.20
C LEU A 34 -10.90 19.96 -8.83
N THR A 35 -11.46 21.04 -8.30
CA THR A 35 -10.67 22.19 -7.83
C THR A 35 -9.72 21.79 -6.71
N LEU A 36 -10.21 21.07 -5.70
CA LEU A 36 -9.36 20.56 -4.61
C LEU A 36 -8.28 19.61 -5.15
N PHE A 37 -8.61 18.71 -6.06
CA PHE A 37 -7.65 17.81 -6.68
C PHE A 37 -6.56 18.58 -7.46
N ILE A 38 -6.95 19.58 -8.28
CA ILE A 38 -5.99 20.37 -9.07
C ILE A 38 -5.08 21.18 -8.14
N VAL A 39 -5.65 21.90 -7.17
CA VAL A 39 -4.88 22.82 -6.31
C VAL A 39 -3.98 22.06 -5.34
N PHE A 40 -4.45 20.98 -4.73
CA PHE A 40 -3.73 20.31 -3.65
C PHE A 40 -2.98 19.04 -4.07
N ILE A 41 -3.24 18.50 -5.27
CA ILE A 41 -2.57 17.30 -5.76
C ILE A 41 -1.86 17.59 -7.08
N ALA A 42 -2.57 18.01 -8.13
CA ALA A 42 -1.97 18.11 -9.46
C ALA A 42 -0.89 19.19 -9.52
N ILE A 43 -1.16 20.40 -9.01
CA ILE A 43 -0.17 21.49 -9.01
C ILE A 43 1.07 21.14 -8.18
N PRO A 44 0.98 20.65 -6.90
CA PRO A 44 2.16 20.24 -6.15
C PRO A 44 2.96 19.11 -6.81
N VAL A 45 2.30 18.15 -7.44
CA VAL A 45 3.00 17.08 -8.18
C VAL A 45 3.79 17.64 -9.34
N VAL A 46 3.18 18.51 -10.19
CA VAL A 46 3.89 19.15 -11.28
C VAL A 46 5.04 20.01 -10.76
N TRP A 47 4.82 20.72 -9.65
CA TRP A 47 5.86 21.53 -9.03
C TRP A 47 7.02 20.68 -8.51
N ALA A 48 6.75 19.54 -7.89
CA ALA A 48 7.79 18.59 -7.46
C ALA A 48 8.62 18.09 -8.65
N PHE A 49 7.99 17.81 -9.80
CA PHE A 49 8.72 17.47 -11.03
C PHE A 49 9.63 18.61 -11.50
N ILE A 50 9.19 19.85 -11.45
CA ILE A 50 10.01 21.01 -11.84
C ILE A 50 11.17 21.19 -10.85
N LEU A 51 10.90 21.11 -9.54
CA LEU A 51 11.90 21.21 -8.48
C LEU A 51 13.01 20.15 -8.59
N SER A 52 12.69 18.97 -9.07
CA SER A 52 13.68 17.89 -9.22
C SER A 52 14.81 18.21 -10.19
N PHE A 53 14.63 19.20 -11.09
CA PHE A 53 15.64 19.71 -12.03
C PHE A 53 16.33 20.98 -11.54
N GLN A 54 16.04 21.43 -10.32
CA GLN A 54 16.59 22.65 -9.74
C GLN A 54 17.42 22.35 -8.50
N GLU A 55 18.51 23.07 -8.31
CA GLU A 55 19.19 23.17 -7.04
C GLU A 55 18.43 24.21 -6.20
N TYR A 56 17.40 23.70 -5.47
CA TYR A 56 16.53 24.55 -4.68
C TYR A 56 16.92 24.44 -3.20
N GLN A 57 17.43 25.55 -2.67
CA GLN A 57 17.71 25.75 -1.24
C GLN A 57 16.92 26.96 -0.75
N ILE A 58 16.40 26.88 0.48
CA ILE A 58 15.65 28.00 1.08
C ILE A 58 16.51 29.28 1.16
N ILE A 59 17.82 29.10 1.39
CA ILE A 59 18.81 30.17 1.55
C ILE A 59 19.90 29.89 0.53
N GLY A 60 19.90 30.60 -0.63
CA GLY A 60 20.97 30.43 -1.63
C GLY A 60 20.57 30.63 -3.07
N GLY A 61 19.28 30.62 -3.39
CA GLY A 61 18.77 30.81 -4.75
C GLY A 61 18.33 29.52 -5.44
N ASN A 62 17.69 29.67 -6.60
CA ASN A 62 17.20 28.57 -7.42
C ASN A 62 18.00 28.57 -8.70
N GLU A 63 18.91 27.64 -8.85
CA GLU A 63 19.64 27.42 -10.10
C GLU A 63 19.10 26.17 -10.81
N TRP A 64 19.16 26.20 -12.14
CA TRP A 64 18.76 25.05 -12.93
C TRP A 64 19.87 24.00 -12.91
N ALA A 65 19.62 22.88 -12.21
CA ALA A 65 20.59 21.81 -12.02
C ALA A 65 20.56 20.75 -13.14
N GLY A 66 19.58 20.79 -14.05
CA GLY A 66 19.43 19.77 -15.07
C GLY A 66 19.23 18.38 -14.44
N LEU A 67 20.08 17.42 -14.79
CA LEU A 67 20.01 16.04 -14.29
C LEU A 67 20.93 15.76 -13.08
N SER A 68 21.63 16.76 -12.54
CA SER A 68 22.62 16.54 -11.48
C SER A 68 22.01 15.91 -10.22
N ASN A 69 20.81 16.34 -9.81
CA ASN A 69 20.09 15.74 -8.69
C ASN A 69 19.85 14.23 -8.91
N TYR A 70 19.48 13.83 -10.13
CA TYR A 70 19.24 12.42 -10.45
C TYR A 70 20.55 11.61 -10.41
N LEU A 71 21.65 12.15 -10.90
CA LEU A 71 22.97 11.51 -10.79
C LEU A 71 23.33 11.31 -9.32
N SER A 72 23.18 12.35 -8.50
CA SER A 72 23.41 12.28 -7.05
C SER A 72 22.54 11.23 -6.37
N VAL A 73 21.26 11.09 -6.76
CA VAL A 73 20.37 10.04 -6.23
C VAL A 73 20.91 8.65 -6.52
N PHE A 74 21.33 8.36 -7.76
CA PHE A 74 21.81 7.03 -8.15
C PHE A 74 23.21 6.71 -7.63
N GLU A 75 24.05 7.69 -7.39
CA GLU A 75 25.36 7.54 -6.78
C GLU A 75 25.29 7.35 -5.27
N SER A 76 24.24 7.89 -4.62
CA SER A 76 24.06 7.86 -3.17
C SER A 76 23.95 6.46 -2.59
N GLU A 77 24.92 6.08 -1.73
CA GLU A 77 24.87 4.83 -0.97
C GLU A 77 23.68 4.78 0.01
N ALA A 78 23.30 5.92 0.56
CA ALA A 78 22.11 6.02 1.42
C ALA A 78 20.83 5.68 0.64
N PHE A 79 20.69 6.18 -0.60
CA PHE A 79 19.54 5.87 -1.44
C PHE A 79 19.50 4.40 -1.85
N LYS A 80 20.63 3.81 -2.24
CA LYS A 80 20.70 2.39 -2.58
C LYS A 80 20.32 1.51 -1.39
N LYS A 81 20.80 1.85 -0.21
CA LYS A 81 20.47 1.13 1.03
C LYS A 81 18.98 1.30 1.40
N ALA A 82 18.46 2.52 1.30
CA ALA A 82 17.04 2.81 1.52
C ALA A 82 16.14 2.04 0.55
N LEU A 83 16.51 1.97 -0.73
CA LEU A 83 15.80 1.19 -1.74
C LEU A 83 15.80 -0.31 -1.41
N LEU A 84 16.95 -0.86 -1.05
CA LEU A 84 17.08 -2.26 -0.64
C LEU A 84 16.20 -2.58 0.58
N ASN A 85 16.28 -1.77 1.63
CA ASN A 85 15.48 -1.96 2.84
C ASN A 85 13.98 -1.86 2.56
N THR A 86 13.56 -0.87 1.76
CA THR A 86 12.15 -0.71 1.35
C THR A 86 11.68 -1.91 0.53
N THR A 87 12.53 -2.42 -0.37
CA THR A 87 12.22 -3.60 -1.18
C THR A 87 12.09 -4.86 -0.31
N ILE A 88 13.02 -5.09 0.63
CA ILE A 88 12.94 -6.22 1.57
C ILE A 88 11.67 -6.12 2.42
N TYR A 89 11.41 -4.94 2.98
CA TYR A 89 10.21 -4.69 3.77
C TYR A 89 8.93 -5.02 2.97
N THR A 90 8.83 -4.52 1.75
CA THR A 90 7.67 -4.74 0.87
C THR A 90 7.55 -6.21 0.47
N ALA A 91 8.65 -6.84 0.04
CA ALA A 91 8.65 -8.23 -0.42
C ALA A 91 8.24 -9.23 0.66
N VAL A 92 8.44 -8.91 1.93
CA VAL A 92 8.05 -9.76 3.05
C VAL A 92 6.64 -9.40 3.54
N THR A 93 6.35 -8.13 3.78
CA THR A 93 5.10 -7.72 4.41
C THR A 93 3.89 -7.86 3.49
N VAL A 94 4.03 -7.57 2.20
CA VAL A 94 2.88 -7.61 1.27
C VAL A 94 2.34 -9.04 1.08
N PRO A 95 3.15 -10.04 0.70
CA PRO A 95 2.64 -11.40 0.58
C PRO A 95 2.08 -11.94 1.90
N PHE A 96 2.76 -11.68 3.01
CA PHE A 96 2.31 -12.13 4.32
C PHE A 96 0.93 -11.54 4.67
N ASN A 97 0.75 -10.23 4.54
CA ASN A 97 -0.51 -9.54 4.86
C ASN A 97 -1.65 -10.00 3.95
N VAL A 98 -1.40 -10.19 2.65
CA VAL A 98 -2.42 -10.65 1.71
C VAL A 98 -2.83 -12.10 1.99
N ILE A 99 -1.85 -12.98 2.23
CA ILE A 99 -2.12 -14.40 2.54
C ILE A 99 -2.86 -14.53 3.87
N THR A 100 -2.40 -13.86 4.92
CA THR A 100 -3.05 -13.92 6.24
C THR A 100 -4.45 -13.34 6.21
N ALA A 101 -4.68 -12.25 5.45
CA ALA A 101 -6.01 -11.70 5.25
C ALA A 101 -6.95 -12.65 4.52
N LEU A 102 -6.46 -13.34 3.47
CA LEU A 102 -7.24 -14.35 2.74
C LEU A 102 -7.62 -15.53 3.64
N ILE A 103 -6.67 -16.05 4.41
CA ILE A 103 -6.92 -17.16 5.35
C ILE A 103 -7.91 -16.71 6.43
N ALA A 104 -7.67 -15.56 7.07
CA ALA A 104 -8.57 -15.03 8.10
C ALA A 104 -9.99 -14.80 7.57
N ALA A 105 -10.12 -14.18 6.39
CA ALA A 105 -11.42 -13.99 5.75
C ALA A 105 -12.13 -15.33 5.45
N SER A 106 -11.40 -16.34 4.97
CA SER A 106 -11.95 -17.67 4.70
C SER A 106 -12.48 -18.35 5.96
N LEU A 107 -11.72 -18.27 7.06
CA LEU A 107 -12.14 -18.81 8.36
C LEU A 107 -13.36 -18.06 8.91
N ILE A 108 -13.37 -16.75 8.84
CA ILE A 108 -14.49 -15.91 9.31
C ILE A 108 -15.75 -16.16 8.47
N HIS A 109 -15.60 -16.34 7.15
CA HIS A 109 -16.73 -16.55 6.23
C HIS A 109 -17.53 -17.82 6.56
N SER A 110 -16.87 -18.85 7.10
CA SER A 110 -17.51 -20.13 7.51
C SER A 110 -18.28 -20.02 8.83
N LEU A 111 -18.16 -18.93 9.59
CA LEU A 111 -18.79 -18.77 10.89
C LEU A 111 -20.24 -18.29 10.76
N GLY A 112 -21.03 -18.44 11.84
CA GLY A 112 -22.36 -17.86 11.92
C GLY A 112 -22.34 -16.33 11.93
N ARG A 113 -23.45 -15.69 11.56
CA ARG A 113 -23.57 -14.21 11.37
C ARG A 113 -23.06 -13.37 12.53
N PHE A 114 -23.35 -13.79 13.77
CA PHE A 114 -22.90 -13.05 14.97
C PHE A 114 -21.36 -13.09 15.10
N ALA A 115 -20.77 -14.28 14.97
CA ALA A 115 -19.32 -14.44 15.04
C ALA A 115 -18.61 -13.70 13.89
N GLN A 116 -19.18 -13.73 12.67
CA GLN A 116 -18.65 -12.93 11.57
C GLN A 116 -18.60 -11.44 11.91
N GLY A 117 -19.69 -10.88 12.48
CA GLY A 117 -19.74 -9.49 12.90
C GLY A 117 -18.67 -9.16 13.94
N PHE A 118 -18.53 -10.01 14.96
CA PHE A 118 -17.53 -9.86 16.01
C PHE A 118 -16.09 -9.87 15.44
N PHE A 119 -15.73 -10.88 14.66
CA PHE A 119 -14.38 -10.97 14.09
C PHE A 119 -14.08 -9.87 13.08
N ARG A 120 -15.05 -9.44 12.25
CA ARG A 120 -14.90 -8.27 11.39
C ARG A 120 -14.51 -7.03 12.19
N ALA A 121 -15.22 -6.77 13.28
CA ALA A 121 -14.92 -5.64 14.15
C ALA A 121 -13.55 -5.79 14.83
N ALA A 122 -13.25 -6.97 15.39
CA ALA A 122 -12.00 -7.24 16.09
C ALA A 122 -10.76 -7.07 15.20
N PHE A 123 -10.78 -7.59 13.98
CA PHE A 123 -9.67 -7.45 13.03
C PHE A 123 -9.59 -6.07 12.36
N TYR A 124 -10.71 -5.34 12.28
CA TYR A 124 -10.71 -4.00 11.73
C TYR A 124 -10.29 -2.93 12.75
N LEU A 125 -10.58 -3.13 14.03
CA LEU A 125 -10.31 -2.17 15.09
C LEU A 125 -8.85 -1.67 15.11
N PRO A 126 -7.80 -2.51 14.97
CA PRO A 126 -6.42 -2.03 14.91
C PRO A 126 -6.12 -1.08 13.75
N THR A 127 -6.86 -1.17 12.64
CA THR A 127 -6.64 -0.28 11.48
C THR A 127 -7.13 1.15 11.73
N VAL A 128 -7.99 1.36 12.72
CA VAL A 128 -8.47 2.69 13.14
C VAL A 128 -7.46 3.36 14.09
N ALA A 129 -6.61 2.58 14.75
CA ALA A 129 -5.59 3.11 15.62
C ALA A 129 -4.52 3.86 14.83
N SER A 130 -4.05 5.00 15.37
CA SER A 130 -2.95 5.74 14.75
C SER A 130 -1.68 4.90 14.72
N MET A 131 -1.01 4.84 13.56
CA MET A 131 0.29 4.17 13.41
C MET A 131 1.36 4.75 14.34
N VAL A 132 1.23 6.02 14.73
CA VAL A 132 2.12 6.65 15.72
C VAL A 132 2.01 5.93 17.07
N ILE A 133 0.79 5.72 17.56
CA ILE A 133 0.55 5.02 18.83
C ILE A 133 1.06 3.58 18.76
N ILE A 134 0.75 2.89 17.68
CA ILE A 134 1.20 1.52 17.46
C ILE A 134 2.73 1.44 17.47
N ALA A 135 3.41 2.30 16.71
CA ALA A 135 4.87 2.32 16.66
C ALA A 135 5.51 2.61 18.03
N MET A 136 4.91 3.51 18.82
CA MET A 136 5.41 3.83 20.18
C MET A 136 5.22 2.64 21.15
N VAL A 137 4.06 1.97 21.11
CA VAL A 137 3.82 0.76 21.92
C VAL A 137 4.80 -0.35 21.54
N TRP A 138 4.99 -0.61 20.25
CA TRP A 138 5.93 -1.64 19.80
C TRP A 138 7.38 -1.28 20.13
N ARG A 139 7.78 -0.01 20.03
CA ARG A 139 9.10 0.46 20.47
C ARG A 139 9.32 0.17 21.96
N TRP A 140 8.30 0.37 22.80
CA TRP A 140 8.35 -0.01 24.21
C TRP A 140 8.45 -1.54 24.38
N MET A 141 7.69 -2.33 23.64
CA MET A 141 7.75 -3.80 23.69
C MET A 141 9.12 -4.36 23.27
N TYR A 142 9.82 -3.66 22.37
CA TYR A 142 11.18 -4.01 21.92
C TYR A 142 12.29 -3.43 22.83
N ASN A 143 11.96 -2.77 23.93
CA ASN A 143 12.98 -2.20 24.82
C ASN A 143 13.91 -3.32 25.34
N TYR A 144 15.23 -3.02 25.36
CA TYR A 144 16.25 -3.98 25.73
C TYR A 144 16.13 -4.45 27.20
N GLU A 145 15.88 -3.49 28.13
CA GLU A 145 15.90 -3.76 29.56
C GLU A 145 14.58 -4.32 30.10
N PHE A 146 13.45 -3.76 29.68
CA PHE A 146 12.13 -4.05 30.26
C PHE A 146 11.06 -4.38 29.20
N GLY A 147 11.47 -4.60 27.95
CA GLY A 147 10.53 -4.89 26.85
C GLY A 147 9.90 -6.27 26.96
N LEU A 148 8.62 -6.35 26.61
CA LEU A 148 7.83 -7.58 26.68
C LEU A 148 8.48 -8.72 25.88
N PHE A 149 9.06 -8.44 24.70
CA PHE A 149 9.66 -9.50 23.88
C PHE A 149 10.90 -10.12 24.58
N ASN A 150 11.74 -9.31 25.20
CA ASN A 150 12.89 -9.82 25.93
C ASN A 150 12.46 -10.58 27.20
N TYR A 151 11.39 -10.15 27.84
CA TYR A 151 10.80 -10.91 28.94
C TYR A 151 10.32 -12.30 28.50
N VAL A 152 9.60 -12.38 27.36
CA VAL A 152 9.09 -13.65 26.81
C VAL A 152 10.22 -14.58 26.36
N ILE A 153 11.22 -14.08 25.61
CA ILE A 153 12.34 -14.93 25.15
C ILE A 153 13.21 -15.40 26.33
N GLY A 154 13.27 -14.64 27.42
CA GLY A 154 13.95 -15.03 28.65
C GLY A 154 13.33 -16.28 29.30
N TRP A 155 12.03 -16.53 29.17
CA TRP A 155 11.40 -17.77 29.63
C TRP A 155 11.93 -19.03 28.92
N PHE A 156 12.43 -18.86 27.70
CA PHE A 156 13.03 -19.94 26.91
C PHE A 156 14.56 -20.03 27.11
N GLY A 157 15.13 -19.22 28.02
CA GLY A 157 16.57 -19.20 28.32
C GLY A 157 17.43 -18.45 27.32
N PHE A 158 16.83 -17.63 26.43
CA PHE A 158 17.58 -16.78 25.52
C PHE A 158 18.00 -15.49 26.20
N GLU A 159 19.19 -14.99 25.81
CA GLU A 159 19.65 -13.67 26.27
C GLU A 159 18.82 -12.53 25.64
N PRO A 160 18.69 -11.38 26.33
CA PRO A 160 18.01 -10.22 25.79
C PRO A 160 18.62 -9.78 24.47
N LEU A 161 17.78 -9.51 23.48
CA LEU A 161 18.17 -8.98 22.17
C LEU A 161 17.96 -7.48 22.10
N ASN A 162 18.95 -6.76 21.56
CA ASN A 162 18.76 -5.35 21.23
C ASN A 162 18.08 -5.23 19.87
N TRP A 163 16.76 -5.44 19.85
CA TRP A 163 15.92 -5.54 18.66
C TRP A 163 16.11 -4.37 17.68
N LEU A 164 16.14 -3.15 18.19
CA LEU A 164 16.16 -1.92 17.38
C LEU A 164 17.55 -1.28 17.30
N GLY A 165 18.48 -1.71 18.12
CA GLY A 165 19.82 -1.13 18.22
C GLY A 165 20.90 -1.85 17.40
N GLN A 166 20.59 -2.99 16.80
CA GLN A 166 21.53 -3.75 15.98
C GLN A 166 21.12 -3.73 14.50
N SER A 167 22.11 -3.56 13.61
CA SER A 167 21.85 -3.43 12.16
C SER A 167 21.22 -4.67 11.52
N ASN A 168 21.48 -5.86 12.08
CA ASN A 168 20.95 -7.13 11.58
C ASN A 168 19.54 -7.46 12.08
N THR A 169 19.07 -6.84 13.16
CA THR A 169 17.76 -7.12 13.76
C THR A 169 16.74 -6.00 13.55
N ALA A 170 17.18 -4.75 13.44
CA ALA A 170 16.30 -3.60 13.50
C ALA A 170 15.24 -3.57 12.37
N LEU A 171 15.63 -3.88 11.12
CA LEU A 171 14.68 -3.93 10.01
C LEU A 171 13.67 -5.08 10.19
N TRP A 172 14.14 -6.25 10.65
CA TRP A 172 13.29 -7.41 10.89
C TRP A 172 12.31 -7.17 12.05
N ALA A 173 12.72 -6.44 13.09
CA ALA A 173 11.82 -6.07 14.16
C ALA A 173 10.64 -5.20 13.64
N ILE A 174 10.90 -4.25 12.75
CA ILE A 174 9.85 -3.44 12.12
C ILE A 174 8.98 -4.28 11.18
N ILE A 175 9.56 -5.19 10.42
CA ILE A 175 8.83 -6.13 9.56
C ILE A 175 7.90 -7.03 10.40
N ILE A 176 8.41 -7.61 11.50
CA ILE A 176 7.62 -8.46 12.41
C ILE A 176 6.46 -7.66 13.01
N MET A 177 6.71 -6.42 13.45
CA MET A 177 5.62 -5.54 13.90
C MET A 177 4.52 -5.44 12.84
N GLN A 178 4.89 -5.13 11.59
CA GLN A 178 3.93 -4.96 10.50
C GLN A 178 3.16 -6.26 10.18
N MET A 179 3.82 -7.41 10.28
CA MET A 179 3.20 -8.71 10.05
C MET A 179 2.19 -9.08 11.15
N LEU A 180 2.44 -8.66 12.39
CA LEU A 180 1.57 -8.96 13.54
C LEU A 180 0.39 -7.99 13.67
N ILE A 181 0.39 -6.87 12.94
CA ILE A 181 -0.77 -5.99 12.84
C ILE A 181 -1.73 -6.55 11.79
N PRO A 182 -2.99 -6.89 12.16
CA PRO A 182 -3.94 -7.45 11.21
C PRO A 182 -4.20 -6.51 10.03
N PHE A 183 -4.21 -7.08 8.83
CA PHE A 183 -4.59 -6.34 7.62
C PHE A 183 -6.13 -6.29 7.48
N GLY A 184 -6.78 -5.54 8.37
CA GLY A 184 -8.25 -5.50 8.52
C GLY A 184 -8.97 -5.09 7.25
N VAL A 185 -8.45 -4.13 6.49
CA VAL A 185 -9.03 -3.71 5.19
C VAL A 185 -9.03 -4.89 4.20
N GLY A 186 -7.94 -5.65 4.13
CA GLY A 186 -7.84 -6.83 3.28
C GLY A 186 -8.84 -7.92 3.66
N ILE A 187 -8.99 -8.17 4.97
CA ILE A 187 -9.96 -9.15 5.49
C ILE A 187 -11.40 -8.76 5.10
N ILE A 188 -11.78 -7.50 5.28
CA ILE A 188 -13.13 -7.01 4.94
C ILE A 188 -13.38 -7.10 3.44
N LEU A 189 -12.40 -6.72 2.60
CA LEU A 189 -12.54 -6.80 1.16
C LEU A 189 -12.71 -8.25 0.68
N TYR A 190 -11.92 -9.19 1.22
CA TYR A 190 -12.07 -10.60 0.90
C TYR A 190 -13.43 -11.15 1.33
N LEU A 191 -13.90 -10.81 2.53
CA LEU A 191 -15.23 -11.21 3.01
C LEU A 191 -16.36 -10.70 2.10
N ALA A 192 -16.26 -9.44 1.66
CA ALA A 192 -17.22 -8.87 0.73
C ALA A 192 -17.20 -9.59 -0.63
N SER A 193 -16.00 -9.88 -1.14
CA SER A 193 -15.83 -10.59 -2.40
C SER A 193 -16.29 -12.06 -2.33
N MET A 194 -16.02 -12.75 -1.21
CA MET A 194 -16.53 -14.10 -0.97
C MET A 194 -18.06 -14.16 -0.97
N SER A 195 -18.71 -13.15 -0.39
CA SER A 195 -20.18 -13.06 -0.35
C SER A 195 -20.82 -12.86 -1.72
N SER A 196 -20.04 -12.52 -2.77
CA SER A 196 -20.52 -12.38 -4.14
C SER A 196 -20.35 -13.63 -4.99
N ILE A 197 -19.67 -14.67 -4.47
CA ILE A 197 -19.52 -15.96 -5.16
C ILE A 197 -20.84 -16.72 -5.08
N SER A 198 -21.33 -17.23 -6.22
CA SER A 198 -22.60 -17.98 -6.26
C SER A 198 -22.50 -19.28 -5.46
N GLU A 199 -23.48 -19.51 -4.58
CA GLU A 199 -23.57 -20.72 -3.78
C GLU A 199 -23.70 -21.99 -4.65
N SER A 200 -24.33 -21.87 -5.82
CA SER A 200 -24.47 -22.97 -6.79
C SER A 200 -23.14 -23.58 -7.23
N LEU A 201 -22.04 -22.83 -7.25
CA LEU A 201 -20.70 -23.36 -7.56
C LEU A 201 -20.23 -24.33 -6.47
N TYR A 202 -20.50 -24.00 -5.22
CA TYR A 202 -20.12 -24.85 -4.09
C TYR A 202 -21.03 -26.09 -3.97
N GLU A 203 -22.31 -25.95 -4.32
CA GLU A 203 -23.26 -27.08 -4.38
C GLU A 203 -22.87 -28.07 -5.47
N ALA A 204 -22.59 -27.61 -6.69
CA ALA A 204 -22.13 -28.45 -7.78
C ALA A 204 -20.84 -29.21 -7.42
N ALA A 205 -19.84 -28.49 -6.85
CA ALA A 205 -18.62 -29.13 -6.39
C ALA A 205 -18.84 -30.15 -5.27
N THR A 206 -19.93 -29.97 -4.45
CA THR A 206 -20.30 -30.96 -3.43
C THR A 206 -20.82 -32.23 -4.07
N ILE A 207 -21.66 -32.12 -5.11
CA ILE A 207 -22.20 -33.23 -5.86
C ILE A 207 -21.06 -34.01 -6.54
N ASP A 208 -20.04 -33.28 -7.05
CA ASP A 208 -18.83 -33.86 -7.64
C ASP A 208 -17.87 -34.48 -6.60
N GLY A 209 -18.23 -34.47 -5.32
CA GLY A 209 -17.42 -35.07 -4.24
C GLY A 209 -16.22 -34.25 -3.80
N ALA A 210 -16.14 -32.96 -4.13
CA ALA A 210 -15.04 -32.09 -3.72
C ALA A 210 -15.06 -31.83 -2.20
N ASN A 211 -13.92 -32.01 -1.54
CA ASN A 211 -13.74 -31.66 -0.12
C ASN A 211 -13.57 -30.13 0.07
N ALA A 212 -13.59 -29.67 1.33
CA ALA A 212 -13.51 -28.25 1.68
C ALA A 212 -12.23 -27.57 1.13
N LEU A 213 -11.08 -28.25 1.19
CA LEU A 213 -9.82 -27.69 0.68
C LEU A 213 -9.83 -27.58 -0.85
N GLN A 214 -10.39 -28.57 -1.53
CA GLN A 214 -10.54 -28.55 -2.99
C GLN A 214 -11.45 -27.40 -3.43
N LYS A 215 -12.58 -27.19 -2.76
CA LYS A 215 -13.47 -26.05 -3.03
C LYS A 215 -12.75 -24.72 -2.78
N TRP A 216 -12.01 -24.62 -1.70
CA TRP A 216 -11.25 -23.42 -1.36
C TRP A 216 -10.19 -23.09 -2.43
N VAL A 217 -9.36 -24.08 -2.81
CA VAL A 217 -8.27 -23.89 -3.78
C VAL A 217 -8.80 -23.70 -5.21
N LYS A 218 -9.83 -24.46 -5.61
CA LYS A 218 -10.31 -24.50 -7.02
C LYS A 218 -11.44 -23.51 -7.31
N ILE A 219 -12.17 -23.04 -6.29
CA ILE A 219 -13.30 -22.11 -6.47
C ILE A 219 -12.99 -20.78 -5.76
N THR A 220 -12.82 -20.82 -4.44
CA THR A 220 -12.71 -19.58 -3.65
C THR A 220 -11.50 -18.75 -4.06
N VAL A 221 -10.29 -19.32 -4.02
CA VAL A 221 -9.06 -18.59 -4.34
C VAL A 221 -9.04 -18.01 -5.76
N PRO A 222 -9.40 -18.77 -6.83
CA PRO A 222 -9.46 -18.21 -8.17
C PRO A 222 -10.51 -17.10 -8.32
N MET A 223 -11.71 -17.27 -7.76
CA MET A 223 -12.76 -16.25 -7.80
C MET A 223 -12.39 -14.95 -7.06
N LEU A 224 -11.48 -15.02 -6.12
CA LEU A 224 -10.95 -13.86 -5.40
C LEU A 224 -9.75 -13.20 -6.08
N LYS A 225 -9.29 -13.72 -7.22
CA LYS A 225 -8.12 -13.18 -7.95
C LYS A 225 -8.22 -11.67 -8.20
N PRO A 226 -9.35 -11.08 -8.66
CA PRO A 226 -9.44 -9.63 -8.86
C PRO A 226 -9.21 -8.83 -7.56
N SER A 227 -9.77 -9.30 -6.43
CA SER A 227 -9.60 -8.68 -5.12
C SER A 227 -8.17 -8.83 -4.62
N THR A 228 -7.53 -9.97 -4.88
CA THR A 228 -6.13 -10.22 -4.55
C THR A 228 -5.21 -9.27 -5.32
N VAL A 229 -5.42 -9.11 -6.62
CA VAL A 229 -4.66 -8.15 -7.46
C VAL A 229 -4.75 -6.74 -6.88
N TYR A 230 -5.98 -6.31 -6.57
CA TYR A 230 -6.21 -4.99 -5.98
C TYR A 230 -5.48 -4.81 -4.64
N LEU A 231 -5.57 -5.79 -3.73
CA LEU A 231 -4.92 -5.74 -2.42
C LEU A 231 -3.39 -5.77 -2.54
N VAL A 232 -2.84 -6.59 -3.43
CA VAL A 232 -1.38 -6.62 -3.68
C VAL A 232 -0.89 -5.26 -4.17
N LEU A 233 -1.58 -4.65 -5.14
CA LEU A 233 -1.20 -3.33 -5.65
C LEU A 233 -1.25 -2.25 -4.57
N LEU A 234 -2.36 -2.15 -3.82
CA LEU A 234 -2.49 -1.16 -2.75
C LEU A 234 -1.48 -1.37 -1.63
N SER A 235 -1.26 -2.62 -1.22
CA SER A 235 -0.29 -2.95 -0.17
C SER A 235 1.14 -2.64 -0.62
N THR A 236 1.48 -2.90 -1.89
CA THR A 236 2.80 -2.57 -2.44
C THR A 236 3.03 -1.07 -2.44
N ILE A 237 2.07 -0.29 -2.95
CA ILE A 237 2.16 1.18 -2.93
C ILE A 237 2.35 1.70 -1.50
N GLY A 238 1.54 1.20 -0.54
CA GLY A 238 1.63 1.61 0.87
C GLY A 238 2.94 1.18 1.54
N SER A 239 3.47 0.00 1.21
CA SER A 239 4.72 -0.50 1.79
C SER A 239 5.95 0.26 1.28
N PHE A 240 5.96 0.68 0.00
CA PHE A 240 7.02 1.56 -0.52
C PHE A 240 6.99 2.96 0.10
N GLN A 241 5.85 3.35 0.69
CA GLN A 241 5.66 4.64 1.36
C GLN A 241 5.79 4.54 2.89
N VAL A 242 6.37 3.46 3.42
CA VAL A 242 6.60 3.28 4.86
C VAL A 242 7.48 4.40 5.42
N PHE A 243 6.98 5.08 6.46
CA PHE A 243 7.64 6.24 7.06
C PHE A 243 7.49 6.28 8.58
N THR A 244 6.25 6.29 9.08
CA THR A 244 5.95 6.54 10.50
C THR A 244 6.63 5.55 11.44
N GLN A 245 6.66 4.27 11.08
CA GLN A 245 7.34 3.23 11.86
C GLN A 245 8.84 3.48 11.92
N ILE A 246 9.42 3.84 10.78
CA ILE A 246 10.87 4.06 10.66
C ILE A 246 11.30 5.25 11.52
N ILE A 247 10.65 6.40 11.35
CA ILE A 247 11.04 7.61 12.08
C ILE A 247 10.85 7.49 13.59
N LEU A 248 9.80 6.79 14.05
CA LEU A 248 9.47 6.69 15.47
C LEU A 248 10.23 5.58 16.19
N MET A 249 10.56 4.48 15.52
CA MET A 249 11.18 3.32 16.17
C MET A 249 12.71 3.41 16.13
N THR A 250 13.30 3.79 15.01
CA THR A 250 14.75 3.71 14.77
C THR A 250 15.36 4.98 14.21
N GLY A 251 14.57 5.87 13.60
CA GLY A 251 15.07 7.05 12.90
C GLY A 251 15.99 6.70 11.71
N GLY A 252 15.77 5.53 11.05
CA GLY A 252 16.59 5.05 9.95
C GLY A 252 17.84 4.26 10.35
N GLY A 253 18.19 4.25 11.66
CA GLY A 253 19.40 3.62 12.21
C GLY A 253 19.24 2.14 12.58
N PRO A 254 20.33 1.55 13.11
CA PRO A 254 21.70 2.06 13.11
C PRO A 254 22.37 1.97 11.73
N GLY A 255 23.19 2.95 11.36
CA GLY A 255 24.00 2.90 10.12
C GLY A 255 23.19 2.66 8.84
N TYR A 256 22.05 3.33 8.65
CA TYR A 256 21.09 3.14 7.56
C TYR A 256 20.43 1.75 7.50
N ALA A 257 20.52 0.93 8.55
CA ALA A 257 19.99 -0.45 8.53
C ALA A 257 18.45 -0.50 8.38
N THR A 258 17.74 0.54 8.79
CA THR A 258 16.29 0.68 8.64
C THR A 258 15.88 1.89 7.78
N GLU A 259 16.86 2.56 7.14
CA GLU A 259 16.56 3.67 6.26
C GLU A 259 15.64 3.22 5.14
N THR A 260 14.54 3.96 4.91
CA THR A 260 13.61 3.73 3.80
C THR A 260 13.55 4.94 2.90
N ILE A 261 13.07 4.77 1.66
CA ILE A 261 13.11 5.86 0.67
C ILE A 261 12.35 7.08 1.16
N VAL A 262 11.14 6.92 1.72
CA VAL A 262 10.34 8.06 2.19
C VAL A 262 10.97 8.73 3.40
N HIS A 263 11.62 7.97 4.30
CA HIS A 263 12.34 8.56 5.42
C HIS A 263 13.58 9.33 4.94
N LEU A 264 14.30 8.81 3.95
CA LEU A 264 15.42 9.51 3.32
C LEU A 264 14.97 10.80 2.63
N ILE A 265 13.86 10.78 1.87
CA ILE A 265 13.26 11.98 1.24
C ILE A 265 12.94 13.03 2.31
N TYR A 266 12.31 12.61 3.41
CA TYR A 266 12.00 13.50 4.52
C TYR A 266 13.27 14.13 5.13
N LYS A 267 14.30 13.33 5.35
CA LYS A 267 15.59 13.79 5.89
C LYS A 267 16.24 14.79 4.94
N THR A 268 16.40 14.45 3.66
CA THR A 268 16.99 15.31 2.63
C THR A 268 16.23 16.63 2.51
N GLY A 269 14.88 16.59 2.46
CA GLY A 269 14.06 17.79 2.28
C GLY A 269 13.93 18.64 3.55
N PHE A 270 13.64 18.02 4.71
CA PHE A 270 13.21 18.77 5.91
C PHE A 270 14.27 18.86 7.00
N ARG A 271 15.37 18.12 6.92
CA ARG A 271 16.50 18.26 7.84
C ARG A 271 17.71 18.88 7.16
N ASP A 272 18.02 18.43 5.94
CA ASP A 272 19.18 18.88 5.19
C ASP A 272 18.83 20.10 4.29
N PHE A 273 17.52 20.39 4.12
CA PHE A 273 16.96 21.49 3.31
C PHE A 273 17.32 21.47 1.82
N GLU A 274 17.66 20.27 1.29
CA GLU A 274 17.96 20.02 -0.11
C GLU A 274 16.69 19.64 -0.88
N PHE A 275 15.79 20.59 -1.10
CA PHE A 275 14.46 20.30 -1.67
C PHE A 275 14.52 19.80 -3.12
N GLY A 276 15.48 20.27 -3.91
CA GLY A 276 15.67 19.78 -5.28
C GLY A 276 16.05 18.32 -5.32
N LEU A 277 17.00 17.90 -4.48
CA LEU A 277 17.42 16.50 -4.34
C LEU A 277 16.28 15.62 -3.77
N ALA A 278 15.56 16.10 -2.76
CA ALA A 278 14.41 15.39 -2.19
C ALA A 278 13.28 15.20 -3.23
N ALA A 279 13.05 16.21 -4.06
CA ALA A 279 12.10 16.12 -5.17
C ALA A 279 12.55 15.08 -6.22
N ALA A 280 13.84 15.05 -6.58
CA ALA A 280 14.39 14.03 -7.48
C ALA A 280 14.24 12.61 -6.90
N GLN A 281 14.53 12.41 -5.61
CA GLN A 281 14.30 11.13 -4.91
C GLN A 281 12.82 10.72 -4.97
N SER A 282 11.89 11.67 -4.79
CA SER A 282 10.45 11.44 -4.85
C SER A 282 9.98 11.04 -6.25
N VAL A 283 10.51 11.68 -7.29
CA VAL A 283 10.22 11.34 -8.70
C VAL A 283 10.75 9.95 -9.04
N VAL A 284 11.96 9.60 -8.60
CA VAL A 284 12.53 8.25 -8.78
C VAL A 284 11.65 7.21 -8.07
N LEU A 285 11.24 7.46 -6.84
CA LEU A 285 10.32 6.57 -6.10
C LEU A 285 9.00 6.40 -6.85
N PHE A 286 8.42 7.48 -7.38
CA PHE A 286 7.19 7.41 -8.17
C PHE A 286 7.34 6.45 -9.36
N PHE A 287 8.42 6.56 -10.13
CA PHE A 287 8.65 5.68 -11.27
C PHE A 287 8.91 4.22 -10.84
N ILE A 288 9.61 3.99 -9.73
CA ILE A 288 9.82 2.65 -9.18
C ILE A 288 8.47 1.99 -8.86
N ILE A 289 7.61 2.70 -8.11
CA ILE A 289 6.28 2.19 -7.74
C ILE A 289 5.43 1.97 -8.98
N LEU A 290 5.45 2.89 -9.95
CA LEU A 290 4.70 2.78 -11.20
C LEU A 290 5.10 1.52 -11.98
N VAL A 291 6.40 1.30 -12.18
CA VAL A 291 6.91 0.12 -12.90
C VAL A 291 6.53 -1.17 -12.18
N ILE A 292 6.75 -1.24 -10.86
CA ILE A 292 6.40 -2.42 -10.06
C ILE A 292 4.89 -2.70 -10.14
N SER A 293 4.05 -1.67 -10.02
CA SER A 293 2.59 -1.81 -10.09
C SER A 293 2.12 -2.29 -11.46
N ILE A 294 2.72 -1.78 -12.56
CA ILE A 294 2.41 -2.25 -13.90
C ILE A 294 2.82 -3.72 -14.09
N LEU A 295 4.01 -4.10 -13.61
CA LEU A 295 4.49 -5.48 -13.70
C LEU A 295 3.60 -6.43 -12.89
N GLN A 296 3.26 -6.08 -11.66
CA GLN A 296 2.35 -6.85 -10.82
C GLN A 296 0.97 -7.01 -11.47
N TYR A 297 0.40 -5.91 -11.97
CA TYR A 297 -0.89 -5.95 -12.64
C TYR A 297 -0.88 -6.87 -13.86
N ARG A 298 0.15 -6.78 -14.71
CA ARG A 298 0.30 -7.66 -15.88
C ARG A 298 0.49 -9.12 -15.47
N ALA A 299 1.39 -9.40 -14.52
CA ALA A 299 1.68 -10.75 -14.07
C ALA A 299 0.45 -11.44 -13.46
N LEU A 300 -0.32 -10.73 -12.66
CA LEU A 300 -1.49 -11.28 -11.98
C LEU A 300 -2.75 -11.37 -12.87
N ARG A 301 -2.81 -10.59 -13.96
CA ARG A 301 -3.95 -10.61 -14.88
C ARG A 301 -3.80 -11.64 -16.01
N HIS A 302 -2.59 -12.08 -16.34
CA HIS A 302 -2.26 -12.85 -17.56
C HIS A 302 -2.83 -14.31 -17.60
N ASP A 303 -3.61 -14.74 -16.62
CA ASP A 303 -4.22 -16.08 -16.58
C ASP A 303 -5.73 -16.07 -16.91
N GLU A 304 -6.22 -15.07 -17.67
CA GLU A 304 -7.60 -15.04 -18.18
C GLU A 304 -7.65 -15.43 -19.66
#